data_0d90437c23cd635598db9e232c6bb7e1
#
_entry.id   0d90437c23cd635598db9e232c6bb7e1
#
_cell.length_a   1.000
_cell.length_b   1.000
_cell.length_c   1.000
_cell.angle_alpha   90.00
_cell.angle_beta   90.00
_cell.angle_gamma   90.00
#
_symmetry.space_group_name_H-M   'P 1'
#
loop_
_entity.id
_entity.type
_entity.pdbx_description
1 polymer ?
#
loop_
_entity_poly.entity_id
_entity_poly.type
_entity_poly.pdbx_seq_one_letter_code
_entity_poly.pdbx_strand_id
1 'polypeptide(L)'
;MVTDYLKKNNLKNTIIKVLKKLHGSFALGIIFKDQPDLIVGARRGSPLAVGYGPNEHYLGSDSYALKSMTNKISYLNDGEFCILKKDQVEFFDTDGTKVNKKILNLSKDDQNYEKGDYKYYMAKEIDEQPITLKNCVNEYLSLIHI
;
A
#
# COMPACT_ATOMS: atom_id res chain seq x y z
N MET A 1 -13.36 12.89 -14.88
CA MET A 1 -11.91 13.07 -15.21
C MET A 1 -11.30 11.78 -15.74
N VAL A 2 -11.19 10.67 -14.97
CA VAL A 2 -10.64 9.39 -15.50
C VAL A 2 -11.41 8.93 -16.74
N THR A 3 -12.73 8.85 -16.68
CA THR A 3 -13.60 8.43 -17.80
C THR A 3 -13.42 9.27 -19.05
N ASP A 4 -13.22 10.57 -18.92
CA ASP A 4 -13.07 11.47 -20.06
C ASP A 4 -11.72 11.30 -20.76
N TYR A 5 -10.66 11.04 -19.97
CA TYR A 5 -9.34 10.76 -20.51
C TYR A 5 -9.23 9.39 -21.15
N LEU A 6 -9.93 8.37 -20.62
CA LEU A 6 -9.96 7.01 -21.18
C LEU A 6 -10.53 6.98 -22.61
N LYS A 7 -11.46 7.86 -22.96
CA LYS A 7 -11.99 7.97 -24.31
C LYS A 7 -10.95 8.34 -25.37
N LYS A 8 -9.84 8.95 -24.96
CA LYS A 8 -8.81 9.52 -25.85
C LYS A 8 -7.41 8.92 -25.66
N ASN A 9 -7.20 8.13 -24.62
CA ASN A 9 -5.87 7.63 -24.24
C ASN A 9 -5.98 6.18 -23.74
N ASN A 10 -4.88 5.46 -23.78
CA ASN A 10 -4.78 4.18 -23.09
C ASN A 10 -4.81 4.37 -21.55
N LEU A 11 -5.07 3.29 -20.82
CA LEU A 11 -5.21 3.30 -19.36
C LEU A 11 -4.02 3.98 -18.67
N LYS A 12 -2.80 3.53 -18.96
CA LYS A 12 -1.57 4.05 -18.33
C LYS A 12 -1.43 5.56 -18.52
N ASN A 13 -1.56 6.05 -19.75
CA ASN A 13 -1.46 7.48 -20.04
C ASN A 13 -2.60 8.29 -19.40
N THR A 14 -3.77 7.69 -19.26
CA THR A 14 -4.88 8.29 -18.54
C THR A 14 -4.54 8.49 -17.07
N ILE A 15 -4.02 7.46 -16.41
CA ILE A 15 -3.67 7.53 -14.99
C ILE A 15 -2.58 8.59 -14.78
N ILE A 16 -1.51 8.60 -15.57
CA ILE A 16 -0.45 9.62 -15.48
C ILE A 16 -1.02 11.04 -15.58
N LYS A 17 -1.87 11.29 -16.58
CA LYS A 17 -2.51 12.61 -16.77
C LYS A 17 -3.39 13.02 -15.61
N VAL A 18 -4.10 12.08 -15.02
CA VAL A 18 -4.96 12.31 -13.85
C VAL A 18 -4.11 12.60 -12.62
N LEU A 19 -3.10 11.77 -12.33
CA LEU A 19 -2.24 11.93 -11.16
C LEU A 19 -1.46 13.26 -11.18
N LYS A 20 -1.04 13.74 -12.36
CA LYS A 20 -0.38 15.05 -12.51
C LYS A 20 -1.32 16.24 -12.18
N LYS A 21 -2.64 16.05 -12.22
CA LYS A 21 -3.64 17.08 -11.87
C LYS A 21 -4.11 17.02 -10.43
N LEU A 22 -3.86 15.93 -9.73
CA LEU A 22 -4.22 15.81 -8.32
C LEU A 22 -3.18 16.49 -7.44
N HIS A 23 -3.65 17.20 -6.42
CA HIS A 23 -2.82 17.87 -5.42
C HIS A 23 -3.08 17.30 -4.03
N GLY A 24 -2.09 17.43 -3.14
CA GLY A 24 -2.17 16.94 -1.76
C GLY A 24 -1.83 15.46 -1.62
N SER A 25 -1.99 14.94 -0.39
CA SER A 25 -1.80 13.53 -0.07
C SER A 25 -3.01 12.70 -0.46
N PHE A 26 -2.76 11.53 -1.03
CA PHE A 26 -3.80 10.56 -1.36
C PHE A 26 -3.27 9.13 -1.44
N ALA A 27 -4.15 8.18 -1.17
CA ALA A 27 -4.05 6.78 -1.56
C ALA A 27 -5.36 6.41 -2.26
N LEU A 28 -5.29 6.02 -3.51
CA LEU A 28 -6.44 5.79 -4.37
C LEU A 28 -6.50 4.33 -4.81
N GLY A 29 -7.71 3.76 -4.75
CA GLY A 29 -8.08 2.55 -5.46
C GLY A 29 -9.14 2.91 -6.52
N ILE A 30 -8.88 2.61 -7.78
CA ILE A 30 -9.77 2.93 -8.91
C ILE A 30 -10.22 1.61 -9.52
N ILE A 31 -11.53 1.41 -9.57
CA ILE A 31 -12.19 0.28 -10.24
C ILE A 31 -12.94 0.76 -11.49
N PHE A 32 -13.14 -0.14 -12.43
CA PHE A 32 -13.74 0.18 -13.72
C PHE A 32 -14.98 -0.68 -13.95
N LYS A 33 -16.12 -0.05 -14.23
CA LYS A 33 -17.41 -0.74 -14.40
C LYS A 33 -17.37 -1.88 -15.43
N ASP A 34 -16.67 -1.65 -16.55
CA ASP A 34 -16.64 -2.58 -17.67
C ASP A 34 -15.36 -3.47 -17.68
N GLN A 35 -14.55 -3.40 -16.62
CA GLN A 35 -13.32 -4.19 -16.44
C GLN A 35 -13.22 -4.66 -14.98
N PRO A 36 -13.98 -5.69 -14.60
CA PRO A 36 -14.08 -6.14 -13.20
C PRO A 36 -12.76 -6.70 -12.65
N ASP A 37 -11.88 -7.21 -13.53
CA ASP A 37 -10.57 -7.76 -13.15
C ASP A 37 -9.44 -6.72 -13.12
N LEU A 38 -9.79 -5.43 -13.16
CA LEU A 38 -8.83 -4.34 -13.21
C LEU A 38 -8.99 -3.40 -12.01
N ILE A 39 -7.90 -3.26 -11.25
CA ILE A 39 -7.79 -2.24 -10.20
C ILE A 39 -6.53 -1.41 -10.47
N VAL A 40 -6.64 -0.10 -10.32
CA VAL A 40 -5.48 0.79 -10.32
C VAL A 40 -5.30 1.37 -8.93
N GLY A 41 -4.10 1.16 -8.36
CA GLY A 41 -3.68 1.78 -7.11
C GLY A 41 -2.75 2.95 -7.38
N ALA A 42 -2.89 4.07 -6.67
CA ALA A 42 -1.96 5.19 -6.77
C ALA A 42 -1.79 5.90 -5.43
N ARG A 43 -0.56 6.33 -5.11
CA ARG A 43 -0.29 7.04 -3.87
C ARG A 43 0.53 8.30 -4.05
N ARG A 44 0.30 9.25 -3.14
CA ARG A 44 1.16 10.39 -2.84
C ARG A 44 0.96 10.76 -1.37
N GLY A 45 2.04 10.78 -0.59
CA GLY A 45 1.99 11.04 0.85
C GLY A 45 1.43 9.86 1.65
N SER A 46 0.16 9.49 1.48
CA SER A 46 -0.48 8.39 2.20
C SER A 46 0.03 7.02 1.76
N PRO A 47 0.19 6.04 2.67
CA PRO A 47 0.69 4.71 2.32
C PRO A 47 -0.30 3.91 1.47
N LEU A 48 0.25 3.00 0.64
CA LEU A 48 -0.52 2.04 -0.15
C LEU A 48 0.34 0.81 -0.42
N ALA A 49 -0.25 -0.37 -0.25
CA ALA A 49 0.40 -1.66 -0.44
C ALA A 49 -0.42 -2.56 -1.37
N VAL A 50 0.28 -3.41 -2.09
CA VAL A 50 -0.29 -4.49 -2.90
C VAL A 50 -0.01 -5.81 -2.21
N GLY A 51 -1.04 -6.63 -2.03
CA GLY A 51 -0.96 -8.00 -1.56
C GLY A 51 -1.04 -8.99 -2.73
N TYR A 52 -0.30 -10.10 -2.64
CA TYR A 52 -0.27 -11.14 -3.66
C TYR A 52 -0.91 -12.42 -3.13
N GLY A 53 -1.97 -12.86 -3.77
CA GLY A 53 -2.63 -14.13 -3.55
C GLY A 53 -2.53 -15.08 -4.75
N PRO A 54 -2.98 -16.33 -4.62
CA PRO A 54 -3.07 -17.26 -5.72
C PRO A 54 -4.22 -16.85 -6.65
N ASN A 55 -3.90 -16.41 -7.88
CA ASN A 55 -4.85 -15.94 -8.90
C ASN A 55 -5.69 -14.72 -8.48
N GLU A 56 -5.22 -13.92 -7.55
CA GLU A 56 -5.87 -12.69 -7.10
C GLU A 56 -4.84 -11.75 -6.45
N HIS A 57 -5.15 -10.47 -6.46
CA HIS A 57 -4.31 -9.45 -5.85
C HIS A 57 -5.16 -8.47 -5.06
N TYR A 58 -4.57 -7.91 -4.03
CA TYR A 58 -5.25 -7.04 -3.07
C TYR A 58 -4.60 -5.67 -3.05
N LEU A 59 -5.39 -4.66 -2.71
CA LEU A 59 -4.92 -3.30 -2.48
C LEU A 59 -5.36 -2.86 -1.09
N GLY A 60 -4.43 -2.41 -0.27
CA GLY A 60 -4.68 -1.97 1.10
C GLY A 60 -3.78 -0.82 1.51
N SER A 61 -4.10 -0.15 2.60
CA SER A 61 -3.30 0.95 3.14
C SER A 61 -1.92 0.49 3.60
N ASP A 62 -1.86 -0.69 4.21
CA ASP A 62 -0.66 -1.24 4.83
C ASP A 62 -0.69 -2.78 4.91
N SER A 63 0.36 -3.36 5.48
CA SER A 63 0.47 -4.80 5.71
C SER A 63 -0.59 -5.36 6.63
N TYR A 64 -1.01 -4.59 7.63
CA TYR A 64 -2.02 -5.01 8.59
C TYR A 64 -3.39 -5.22 7.93
N ALA A 65 -3.80 -4.28 7.07
CA ALA A 65 -5.04 -4.40 6.31
C ALA A 65 -5.08 -5.63 5.39
N LEU A 66 -3.90 -6.11 4.94
CA LEU A 66 -3.76 -7.23 4.02
C LEU A 66 -3.44 -8.57 4.69
N LYS A 67 -3.10 -8.57 5.97
CA LYS A 67 -2.58 -9.74 6.71
C LYS A 67 -3.53 -10.94 6.71
N SER A 68 -4.84 -10.72 6.77
CA SER A 68 -5.84 -11.79 6.73
C SER A 68 -5.97 -12.47 5.35
N MET A 69 -5.48 -11.82 4.29
CA MET A 69 -5.62 -12.28 2.92
C MET A 69 -4.31 -12.82 2.35
N THR A 70 -3.18 -12.24 2.73
CA THR A 70 -1.88 -12.66 2.22
C THR A 70 -0.74 -12.28 3.15
N ASN A 71 0.36 -13.05 3.08
CA ASN A 71 1.64 -12.72 3.72
C ASN A 71 2.68 -12.14 2.76
N LYS A 72 2.34 -11.98 1.47
CA LYS A 72 3.23 -11.45 0.43
C LYS A 72 2.75 -10.07 0.02
N ILE A 73 3.57 -9.06 0.25
CA ILE A 73 3.21 -7.68 -0.05
C ILE A 73 4.32 -6.91 -0.75
N SER A 74 3.96 -5.84 -1.44
CA SER A 74 4.87 -4.80 -1.92
C SER A 74 4.28 -3.43 -1.64
N TYR A 75 5.10 -2.51 -1.15
CA TYR A 75 4.70 -1.13 -0.95
C TYR A 75 4.97 -0.27 -2.18
N LEU A 76 4.04 0.61 -2.51
CA LEU A 76 4.30 1.68 -3.46
C LEU A 76 5.18 2.75 -2.79
N ASN A 77 6.13 3.30 -3.54
CA ASN A 77 6.83 4.51 -3.13
C ASN A 77 5.98 5.75 -3.43
N ASP A 78 6.41 6.89 -2.93
CA ASP A 78 5.69 8.13 -3.15
C ASP A 78 5.63 8.51 -4.64
N GLY A 79 4.45 8.86 -5.11
CA GLY A 79 4.20 9.19 -6.51
C GLY A 79 4.00 7.99 -7.45
N GLU A 80 4.22 6.76 -7.00
CA GLU A 80 4.00 5.58 -7.84
C GLU A 80 2.52 5.21 -7.98
N PHE A 81 2.23 4.47 -9.05
CA PHE A 81 0.95 3.80 -9.24
C PHE A 81 1.15 2.35 -9.70
N CYS A 82 0.15 1.52 -9.48
CA CYS A 82 0.13 0.13 -9.92
C CYS A 82 -1.13 -0.20 -10.69
N ILE A 83 -1.02 -1.19 -11.56
CA ILE A 83 -2.12 -1.78 -12.30
C ILE A 83 -2.19 -3.25 -11.88
N LEU A 84 -3.27 -3.61 -11.19
CA LEU A 84 -3.54 -4.97 -10.75
C LEU A 84 -4.52 -5.62 -11.72
N LYS A 85 -4.17 -6.80 -12.19
CA LYS A 85 -5.04 -7.74 -12.88
C LYS A 85 -5.07 -9.04 -12.10
N LYS A 86 -5.92 -9.96 -12.48
CA LYS A 86 -6.07 -11.24 -11.80
C LYS A 86 -4.76 -12.03 -11.66
N ASP A 87 -3.93 -11.97 -12.68
CA ASP A 87 -2.71 -12.78 -12.84
C ASP A 87 -1.41 -11.98 -12.78
N GLN A 88 -1.51 -10.64 -12.74
CA GLN A 88 -0.32 -9.81 -12.87
C GLN A 88 -0.48 -8.47 -12.16
N VAL A 89 0.64 -7.98 -11.59
CA VAL A 89 0.77 -6.63 -11.04
C VAL A 89 1.91 -5.90 -11.75
N GLU A 90 1.66 -4.70 -12.19
CA GLU A 90 2.66 -3.81 -12.75
C GLU A 90 2.73 -2.51 -11.97
N PHE A 91 3.95 -2.04 -11.70
CA PHE A 91 4.20 -0.78 -11.00
C PHE A 91 4.86 0.21 -11.95
N PHE A 92 4.51 1.47 -11.78
CA PHE A 92 5.01 2.59 -12.59
C PHE A 92 5.30 3.80 -11.71
N ASP A 93 6.28 4.58 -12.10
CA ASP A 93 6.54 5.91 -11.54
C ASP A 93 5.59 6.97 -12.14
N THR A 94 5.77 8.22 -11.71
CA THR A 94 4.99 9.39 -12.17
C THR A 94 5.08 9.64 -13.66
N ASP A 95 6.15 9.20 -14.32
CA ASP A 95 6.37 9.38 -15.75
C ASP A 95 5.95 8.15 -16.57
N GLY A 96 5.55 7.09 -15.86
CA GLY A 96 5.07 5.85 -16.44
C GLY A 96 6.20 4.87 -16.79
N THR A 97 7.39 5.05 -16.25
CA THR A 97 8.45 4.05 -16.34
C THR A 97 8.09 2.86 -15.44
N LYS A 98 8.26 1.65 -15.95
CA LYS A 98 7.97 0.43 -15.17
C LYS A 98 9.00 0.28 -14.05
N VAL A 99 8.51 0.04 -12.84
CA VAL A 99 9.31 -0.14 -11.63
C VAL A 99 9.21 -1.59 -11.17
N ASN A 100 10.34 -2.20 -10.85
CA ASN A 100 10.36 -3.52 -10.23
C ASN A 100 10.27 -3.38 -8.71
N LYS A 101 9.35 -4.13 -8.10
CA LYS A 101 9.14 -4.14 -6.65
C LYS A 101 9.60 -5.44 -6.01
N LYS A 102 10.25 -5.30 -4.86
CA LYS A 102 10.57 -6.46 -4.00
C LYS A 102 9.28 -6.92 -3.30
N ILE A 103 9.01 -8.21 -3.37
CA ILE A 103 7.97 -8.83 -2.57
C ILE A 103 8.54 -9.11 -1.18
N LEU A 104 7.89 -8.58 -0.17
CA LEU A 104 8.19 -8.80 1.23
C LEU A 104 7.30 -9.94 1.73
N ASN A 105 7.89 -10.89 2.45
CA ASN A 105 7.13 -11.90 3.15
C ASN A 105 6.93 -11.42 4.60
N LEU A 106 5.69 -11.25 4.99
CA LEU A 106 5.34 -10.92 6.37
C LEU A 106 5.61 -12.16 7.24
N SER A 107 6.40 -12.00 8.29
CA SER A 107 6.63 -13.05 9.26
C SER A 107 5.38 -13.28 10.13
N LYS A 108 5.20 -14.50 10.64
CA LYS A 108 4.12 -14.81 11.59
C LYS A 108 4.32 -14.09 12.95
N ASP A 109 5.52 -13.62 13.23
CA ASP A 109 5.88 -12.96 14.49
C ASP A 109 5.34 -11.52 14.64
N ASP A 110 4.74 -10.95 13.60
CA ASP A 110 3.95 -9.73 13.71
C ASP A 110 2.61 -9.95 14.48
N GLN A 111 2.56 -10.94 15.38
CA GLN A 111 1.39 -11.28 16.20
C GLN A 111 1.07 -10.24 17.29
N ASN A 112 1.94 -9.27 17.51
CA ASN A 112 1.70 -8.19 18.49
C ASN A 112 0.53 -7.25 18.15
N TYR A 113 -0.13 -7.45 17.01
CA TYR A 113 -1.28 -6.64 16.59
C TYR A 113 -2.65 -7.24 16.98
N GLU A 114 -2.65 -8.41 17.63
CA GLU A 114 -3.91 -8.93 18.16
C GLU A 114 -4.35 -8.10 19.36
N LYS A 115 -5.67 -7.87 19.45
CA LYS A 115 -6.26 -7.08 20.54
C LYS A 115 -5.96 -7.67 21.92
N GLY A 116 -5.69 -8.99 21.99
CA GLY A 116 -5.47 -9.70 23.23
C GLY A 116 -6.70 -9.59 24.14
N ASP A 117 -6.46 -9.48 25.43
CA ASP A 117 -7.52 -9.39 26.46
C ASP A 117 -8.13 -7.99 26.58
N TYR A 118 -7.70 -7.03 25.77
CA TYR A 118 -8.23 -5.67 25.83
C TYR A 118 -9.58 -5.55 25.14
N LYS A 119 -10.51 -4.80 25.75
CA LYS A 119 -11.83 -4.53 25.17
C LYS A 119 -11.74 -3.68 23.88
N TYR A 120 -10.77 -2.76 23.81
CA TYR A 120 -10.54 -1.83 22.69
C TYR A 120 -9.07 -1.80 22.31
N TYR A 121 -8.76 -1.68 21.03
CA TYR A 121 -7.37 -1.49 20.53
C TYR A 121 -6.70 -0.27 21.15
N MET A 122 -7.42 0.85 21.25
CA MET A 122 -6.91 2.07 21.86
C MET A 122 -6.42 1.85 23.30
N ALA A 123 -7.11 1.03 24.09
CA ALA A 123 -6.70 0.72 25.47
C ALA A 123 -5.39 -0.09 25.46
N LYS A 124 -5.24 -1.04 24.56
CA LYS A 124 -3.98 -1.79 24.36
C LYS A 124 -2.85 -0.85 23.95
N GLU A 125 -3.07 0.01 22.95
CA GLU A 125 -2.07 0.94 22.45
C GLU A 125 -1.59 1.92 23.54
N ILE A 126 -2.50 2.40 24.39
CA ILE A 126 -2.15 3.26 25.54
C ILE A 126 -1.26 2.51 26.52
N ASP A 127 -1.58 1.27 26.83
CA ASP A 127 -0.82 0.46 27.80
C ASP A 127 0.55 0.04 27.24
N GLU A 128 0.67 -0.14 25.93
CA GLU A 128 1.91 -0.47 25.24
C GLU A 128 2.85 0.73 25.00
N GLN A 129 2.39 1.97 25.17
CA GLN A 129 3.21 3.17 24.94
C GLN A 129 4.57 3.17 25.64
N PRO A 130 4.71 2.77 26.90
CA PRO A 130 6.02 2.75 27.58
C PRO A 130 7.02 1.81 26.90
N ILE A 131 6.53 0.65 26.41
CA ILE A 131 7.37 -0.33 25.72
C ILE A 131 7.76 0.21 24.35
N THR A 132 6.83 0.76 23.61
CA THR A 132 7.05 1.33 22.28
C THR A 132 8.06 2.49 22.34
N LEU A 133 7.91 3.40 23.30
CA LEU A 133 8.85 4.50 23.50
C LEU A 133 10.25 3.99 23.86
N LYS A 134 10.35 3.00 24.73
CA LYS A 134 11.63 2.37 25.07
C LYS A 134 12.33 1.77 23.85
N ASN A 135 11.58 1.09 22.99
CA ASN A 135 12.12 0.49 21.77
C ASN A 135 12.61 1.59 20.80
N CYS A 136 11.81 2.65 20.58
CA CYS A 136 12.22 3.77 19.74
C CYS A 136 13.50 4.45 20.27
N VAL A 137 13.59 4.69 21.58
CA VAL A 137 14.79 5.29 22.20
C VAL A 137 16.00 4.39 22.04
N ASN A 138 15.85 3.07 22.21
CA ASN A 138 16.94 2.12 22.04
C ASN A 138 17.45 2.05 20.59
N GLU A 139 16.54 2.07 19.62
CA GLU A 139 16.92 2.15 18.19
C GLU A 139 17.66 3.46 17.87
N TYR A 140 17.18 4.58 18.38
CA TYR A 140 17.84 5.88 18.19
C TYR A 140 19.23 5.91 18.82
N LEU A 141 19.39 5.38 20.04
CA LEU A 141 20.67 5.31 20.72
C LEU A 141 21.65 4.35 20.04
N SER A 142 21.16 3.26 19.47
CA SER A 142 22.00 2.33 18.71
C SER A 142 22.57 2.94 17.42
N LEU A 143 21.85 3.89 16.81
CA LEU A 143 22.32 4.63 15.63
C LEU A 143 23.36 5.72 15.95
N ILE A 144 23.41 6.20 17.18
CA ILE A 144 24.36 7.24 17.63
C ILE A 144 25.72 6.64 18.01
N HIS A 145 25.79 5.34 18.24
CA HIS A 145 27.01 4.62 18.67
C HIS A 145 27.78 3.95 17.52
N ILE A 146 27.53 4.32 16.26
CA ILE A 146 28.31 3.87 15.10
C ILE A 146 29.41 4.89 14.78
#